data_03260274cc3637c544367c9ae0ff2138
#
_entry.id   03260274cc3637c544367c9ae0ff2138
#
_cell.length_a   1.000
_cell.length_b   1.000
_cell.length_c   1.000
_cell.angle_alpha   90.00
_cell.angle_beta   90.00
_cell.angle_gamma   90.00
#
_symmetry.space_group_name_H-M   'P 1'
#
loop_
_entity.id
_entity.type
_entity.pdbx_description
1 polymer ?
#
loop_
_entity_poly.entity_id
_entity_poly.type
_entity_poly.pdbx_seq_one_letter_code
_entity_poly.pdbx_strand_id
1 'polypeptide(L)'
;VIDNLHRFKIITIRETVKKHLKTTFNIKSQFKLHPFYEYDITKNTGKKAVAMSRIDFDKHTDIIINANNILIGDGKEDNIVDIYGAKNDLYVFHRLQNKLQLNLDDFYKGTFKKDFDDLNEVLSDAKFSIDLSAIHNDGGGSQYTFLEAIYQGAVLILNNKWVENKKSVFKDKYNCFVVKDENDLVKLLKKWPNVTKMRNNAKKLLEPHLDVEW
;
A
#
# COMPACT_ATOMS: atom_id res chain seq x y z
N VAL A 1 3.00 23.31 22.97
CA VAL A 1 3.43 21.91 22.74
C VAL A 1 4.94 21.85 22.51
N ILE A 2 5.52 22.69 21.64
CA ILE A 2 6.95 22.66 21.28
C ILE A 2 7.85 22.88 22.51
N ASP A 3 7.48 23.76 23.44
CA ASP A 3 8.27 24.13 24.62
C ASP A 3 8.49 22.96 25.59
N ASN A 4 7.67 21.92 25.53
CA ASN A 4 7.76 20.76 26.42
C ASN A 4 8.33 19.51 25.72
N LEU A 5 8.72 19.58 24.45
CA LEU A 5 9.21 18.40 23.71
C LEU A 5 10.53 17.83 24.28
N HIS A 6 11.32 18.64 25.01
CA HIS A 6 12.51 18.18 25.69
C HIS A 6 12.25 17.13 26.79
N ARG A 7 10.99 17.01 27.26
CA ARG A 7 10.56 16.02 28.25
C ARG A 7 10.21 14.66 27.64
N PHE A 8 10.20 14.56 26.32
CA PHE A 8 9.79 13.36 25.62
C PHE A 8 10.92 12.80 24.77
N LYS A 9 10.99 11.47 24.69
CA LYS A 9 11.78 10.79 23.68
C LYS A 9 10.97 10.75 22.40
N ILE A 10 11.40 11.51 21.39
CA ILE A 10 10.70 11.60 20.12
C ILE A 10 11.24 10.54 19.17
N ILE A 11 10.37 9.65 18.72
CA ILE A 11 10.68 8.63 17.72
C ILE A 11 9.97 9.01 16.42
N THR A 12 10.66 8.88 15.31
CA THR A 12 10.12 9.06 13.97
C THR A 12 10.27 7.75 13.18
N ILE A 13 9.24 7.37 12.44
CA ILE A 13 9.25 6.18 11.59
C ILE A 13 9.74 6.47 10.16
N ARG A 14 10.17 7.72 9.91
CA ARG A 14 10.73 8.17 8.63
C ARG A 14 11.94 9.05 8.86
N GLU A 15 13.03 8.78 8.15
CA GLU A 15 14.25 9.60 8.25
C GLU A 15 14.05 11.06 7.79
N THR A 16 13.19 11.26 6.78
CA THR A 16 12.85 12.61 6.31
C THR A 16 12.15 13.43 7.37
N VAL A 17 11.24 12.82 8.14
CA VAL A 17 10.58 13.50 9.28
C VAL A 17 11.62 13.84 10.37
N LYS A 18 12.54 12.92 10.70
CA LYS A 18 13.65 13.20 11.61
C LYS A 18 14.48 14.39 11.15
N LYS A 19 14.86 14.41 9.85
CA LYS A 19 15.60 15.52 9.25
C LYS A 19 14.82 16.83 9.32
N HIS A 20 13.53 16.81 8.95
CA HIS A 20 12.67 17.98 9.01
C HIS A 20 12.53 18.54 10.43
N LEU A 21 12.27 17.70 11.43
CA LEU A 21 12.21 18.11 12.83
C LEU A 21 13.52 18.79 13.28
N LYS A 22 14.66 18.23 12.87
CA LYS A 22 15.96 18.81 13.21
C LYS A 22 16.22 20.15 12.51
N THR A 23 15.93 20.24 11.20
CA THR A 23 16.27 21.43 10.42
C THR A 23 15.30 22.60 10.64
N THR A 24 14.01 22.31 10.83
CA THR A 24 12.96 23.35 10.93
C THR A 24 12.73 23.79 12.37
N PHE A 25 12.78 22.84 13.32
CA PHE A 25 12.40 23.11 14.70
C PHE A 25 13.54 22.89 15.70
N ASN A 26 14.75 22.53 15.25
CA ASN A 26 15.88 22.11 16.08
C ASN A 26 15.55 21.01 17.10
N ILE A 27 14.56 20.16 16.79
CA ILE A 27 14.12 19.06 17.65
C ILE A 27 14.96 17.82 17.37
N LYS A 28 15.54 17.23 18.44
CA LYS A 28 16.23 15.94 18.38
C LYS A 28 15.19 14.82 18.40
N SER A 29 15.29 13.90 17.44
CA SER A 29 14.46 12.69 17.39
C SER A 29 15.30 11.48 16.96
N GLN A 30 14.83 10.30 17.30
CA GLN A 30 15.43 9.04 16.89
C GLN A 30 14.60 8.44 15.75
N PHE A 31 15.24 8.01 14.67
CA PHE A 31 14.57 7.21 13.67
C PHE A 31 14.54 5.76 14.13
N LYS A 32 13.38 5.13 14.08
CA LYS A 32 13.19 3.69 14.22
C LYS A 32 12.19 3.21 13.17
N LEU A 33 12.37 2.00 12.71
CA LEU A 33 11.38 1.35 11.86
C LEU A 33 10.06 1.15 12.63
N HIS A 34 8.96 1.08 11.91
CA HIS A 34 7.68 0.71 12.51
C HIS A 34 7.77 -0.74 13.00
N PRO A 35 7.46 -1.07 14.25
CA PRO A 35 7.46 -2.45 14.72
C PRO A 35 6.34 -3.22 14.02
N PHE A 36 6.59 -4.49 13.75
CA PHE A 36 5.61 -5.43 13.25
C PHE A 36 5.55 -6.63 14.18
N TYR A 37 4.35 -7.03 14.57
CA TYR A 37 4.12 -8.16 15.45
C TYR A 37 3.45 -9.27 14.64
N GLU A 38 4.02 -10.46 14.71
CA GLU A 38 3.43 -11.64 14.07
C GLU A 38 2.14 -12.05 14.81
N TYR A 39 1.19 -12.53 14.04
CA TYR A 39 -0.10 -13.03 14.52
C TYR A 39 -0.54 -14.24 13.68
N ASP A 40 -1.52 -14.99 14.17
CA ASP A 40 -2.05 -16.14 13.45
C ASP A 40 -2.74 -15.70 12.17
N ILE A 41 -2.38 -16.33 11.06
CA ILE A 41 -2.93 -16.03 9.74
C ILE A 41 -3.58 -17.24 9.10
N THR A 42 -4.65 -17.01 8.34
CA THR A 42 -5.24 -18.00 7.46
C THR A 42 -4.33 -18.22 6.25
N LYS A 43 -4.17 -19.46 5.81
CA LYS A 43 -3.37 -19.77 4.62
C LYS A 43 -3.90 -19.02 3.40
N ASN A 44 -3.05 -18.20 2.82
CA ASN A 44 -3.39 -17.38 1.66
C ASN A 44 -3.66 -18.24 0.41
N THR A 45 -4.85 -18.10 -0.18
CA THR A 45 -5.25 -18.83 -1.39
C THR A 45 -4.81 -18.13 -2.68
N GLY A 46 -4.56 -16.83 -2.64
CA GLY A 46 -3.99 -16.06 -3.75
C GLY A 46 -4.88 -15.93 -4.98
N LYS A 47 -6.18 -15.75 -4.81
CA LYS A 47 -7.17 -15.70 -5.90
C LYS A 47 -7.55 -14.28 -6.32
N LYS A 48 -7.36 -13.27 -5.44
CA LYS A 48 -7.87 -11.90 -5.63
C LYS A 48 -6.75 -10.88 -5.75
N ALA A 49 -7.08 -9.73 -6.33
CA ALA A 49 -6.32 -8.50 -6.22
C ALA A 49 -7.11 -7.50 -5.37
N VAL A 50 -6.45 -6.87 -4.38
CA VAL A 50 -7.11 -5.96 -3.45
C VAL A 50 -6.35 -4.63 -3.37
N ALA A 51 -7.06 -3.52 -3.22
CA ALA A 51 -6.51 -2.23 -2.89
C ALA A 51 -7.03 -1.81 -1.51
N MET A 52 -6.12 -1.59 -0.56
CA MET A 52 -6.45 -1.35 0.85
C MET A 52 -5.81 -0.06 1.33
N SER A 53 -6.36 1.06 0.92
CA SER A 53 -5.89 2.37 1.35
C SER A 53 -7.06 3.35 1.44
N ARG A 54 -6.84 4.51 2.06
CA ARG A 54 -7.80 5.60 1.93
C ARG A 54 -8.05 5.91 0.45
N ILE A 55 -9.28 6.19 0.09
CA ILE A 55 -9.66 6.62 -1.24
C ILE A 55 -9.54 8.14 -1.27
N ASP A 56 -8.39 8.65 -1.75
CA ASP A 56 -7.99 10.04 -1.63
C ASP A 56 -7.10 10.47 -2.83
N PHE A 57 -6.85 11.78 -2.95
CA PHE A 57 -6.13 12.39 -4.07
C PHE A 57 -4.71 11.83 -4.29
N ASP A 58 -4.05 11.39 -3.22
CA ASP A 58 -2.69 10.85 -3.25
C ASP A 58 -2.63 9.34 -3.54
N LYS A 59 -3.78 8.66 -3.65
CA LYS A 59 -3.87 7.20 -3.74
C LYS A 59 -4.09 6.65 -5.15
N HIS A 60 -4.40 7.52 -6.09
CA HIS A 60 -4.60 7.17 -7.50
C HIS A 60 -5.62 6.03 -7.71
N THR A 61 -6.72 6.04 -6.95
CA THR A 61 -7.81 5.07 -7.09
C THR A 61 -8.42 5.12 -8.49
N ASP A 62 -8.37 6.26 -9.16
CA ASP A 62 -8.79 6.44 -10.55
C ASP A 62 -8.07 5.47 -11.51
N ILE A 63 -6.78 5.23 -11.34
CA ILE A 63 -6.03 4.25 -12.15
C ILE A 63 -6.58 2.85 -11.94
N ILE A 64 -6.91 2.48 -10.70
CA ILE A 64 -7.45 1.14 -10.37
C ILE A 64 -8.83 0.95 -11.00
N ILE A 65 -9.73 1.95 -10.88
CA ILE A 65 -11.07 1.89 -11.48
C ILE A 65 -10.98 1.78 -13.01
N ASN A 66 -10.12 2.59 -13.65
CA ASN A 66 -9.91 2.50 -15.09
C ASN A 66 -9.40 1.12 -15.51
N ALA A 67 -8.44 0.55 -14.76
CA ALA A 67 -7.96 -0.80 -15.04
C ALA A 67 -9.06 -1.84 -14.91
N ASN A 68 -9.93 -1.75 -13.91
CA ASN A 68 -11.06 -2.65 -13.73
C ASN A 68 -12.05 -2.54 -14.89
N ASN A 69 -12.39 -1.32 -15.35
CA ASN A 69 -13.28 -1.11 -16.49
C ASN A 69 -12.71 -1.74 -17.78
N ILE A 70 -11.39 -1.61 -18.01
CA ILE A 70 -10.74 -2.27 -19.14
C ILE A 70 -10.78 -3.79 -19.00
N LEU A 71 -10.54 -4.34 -17.80
CA LEU A 71 -10.58 -5.79 -17.57
C LEU A 71 -11.97 -6.36 -17.83
N ILE A 72 -13.03 -5.69 -17.39
CA ILE A 72 -14.41 -6.08 -17.65
C ILE A 72 -14.69 -6.04 -19.17
N GLY A 73 -14.33 -4.95 -19.85
CA GLY A 73 -14.48 -4.82 -21.30
C GLY A 73 -13.75 -5.92 -22.10
N ASP A 74 -12.70 -6.49 -21.53
CA ASP A 74 -11.90 -7.59 -22.11
C ASP A 74 -12.36 -9.00 -21.65
N GLY A 75 -13.46 -9.11 -20.89
CA GLY A 75 -13.98 -10.38 -20.36
C GLY A 75 -13.06 -11.02 -19.31
N LYS A 76 -12.38 -10.20 -18.48
CA LYS A 76 -11.47 -10.64 -17.42
C LYS A 76 -11.98 -10.21 -16.04
N GLU A 77 -13.26 -10.42 -15.77
CA GLU A 77 -13.94 -10.03 -14.54
C GLU A 77 -13.36 -10.71 -13.28
N ASP A 78 -12.80 -11.91 -13.42
CA ASP A 78 -12.13 -12.62 -12.31
C ASP A 78 -10.83 -11.94 -11.84
N ASN A 79 -10.29 -11.04 -12.66
CA ASN A 79 -8.99 -10.39 -12.39
C ASN A 79 -9.14 -8.93 -11.92
N ILE A 80 -10.36 -8.46 -11.65
CA ILE A 80 -10.58 -7.11 -11.15
C ILE A 80 -10.03 -6.93 -9.74
N VAL A 81 -9.87 -5.68 -9.35
CA VAL A 81 -9.35 -5.27 -8.04
C VAL A 81 -10.51 -4.90 -7.14
N ASP A 82 -10.67 -5.59 -6.03
CA ASP A 82 -11.58 -5.18 -4.95
C ASP A 82 -10.98 -3.97 -4.20
N ILE A 83 -11.77 -2.90 -4.03
CA ILE A 83 -11.31 -1.64 -3.43
C ILE A 83 -11.90 -1.49 -2.04
N TYR A 84 -11.03 -1.35 -1.04
CA TYR A 84 -11.38 -1.12 0.36
C TYR A 84 -10.77 0.18 0.89
N GLY A 85 -11.48 0.84 1.80
CA GLY A 85 -10.93 1.96 2.55
C GLY A 85 -11.91 3.11 2.79
N ALA A 86 -11.52 4.02 3.67
CA ALA A 86 -12.31 5.22 3.96
C ALA A 86 -12.34 6.15 2.74
N LYS A 87 -13.53 6.62 2.37
CA LYS A 87 -13.74 7.55 1.25
C LYS A 87 -13.45 8.99 1.70
N ASN A 88 -12.69 9.72 0.91
CA ASN A 88 -12.71 11.18 0.92
C ASN A 88 -13.81 11.63 -0.05
N ASP A 89 -14.92 12.13 0.47
CA ASP A 89 -16.09 12.51 -0.32
C ASP A 89 -15.77 13.58 -1.36
N LEU A 90 -14.87 14.51 -1.06
CA LEU A 90 -14.45 15.54 -2.02
C LEU A 90 -13.70 14.91 -3.21
N TYR A 91 -12.84 13.92 -2.95
CA TYR A 91 -12.14 13.21 -4.01
C TYR A 91 -13.10 12.38 -4.86
N VAL A 92 -14.00 11.64 -4.23
CA VAL A 92 -14.99 10.81 -4.93
C VAL A 92 -15.87 11.68 -5.81
N PHE A 93 -16.46 12.74 -5.25
CA PHE A 93 -17.38 13.61 -5.99
C PHE A 93 -16.67 14.42 -7.07
N HIS A 94 -15.64 15.19 -6.73
CA HIS A 94 -15.03 16.12 -7.68
C HIS A 94 -14.08 15.44 -8.67
N ARG A 95 -13.27 14.47 -8.21
CA ARG A 95 -12.28 13.84 -9.09
C ARG A 95 -12.85 12.64 -9.82
N LEU A 96 -13.42 11.66 -9.11
CA LEU A 96 -13.88 10.44 -9.75
C LEU A 96 -15.16 10.68 -10.56
N GLN A 97 -16.24 11.15 -9.94
CA GLN A 97 -17.54 11.27 -10.59
C GLN A 97 -17.58 12.43 -11.60
N ASN A 98 -17.31 13.67 -11.16
CA ASN A 98 -17.51 14.84 -12.03
C ASN A 98 -16.44 14.98 -13.11
N LYS A 99 -15.15 14.83 -12.76
CA LYS A 99 -14.07 15.07 -13.70
C LYS A 99 -13.77 13.88 -14.59
N LEU A 100 -13.71 12.67 -14.02
CA LEU A 100 -13.30 11.45 -14.73
C LEU A 100 -14.48 10.56 -15.12
N GLN A 101 -15.69 10.84 -14.66
CA GLN A 101 -16.90 10.05 -14.90
C GLN A 101 -16.72 8.57 -14.53
N LEU A 102 -16.00 8.31 -13.44
CA LEU A 102 -15.73 6.98 -12.92
C LEU A 102 -16.66 6.68 -11.75
N ASN A 103 -17.20 5.45 -11.73
CA ASN A 103 -18.01 4.95 -10.64
C ASN A 103 -17.17 4.07 -9.71
N LEU A 104 -16.96 4.53 -8.47
CA LEU A 104 -16.25 3.77 -7.45
C LEU A 104 -17.09 2.59 -6.93
N ASP A 105 -18.41 2.77 -6.84
CA ASP A 105 -19.28 1.83 -6.13
C ASP A 105 -19.37 0.45 -6.83
N ASP A 106 -19.03 0.36 -8.11
CA ASP A 106 -18.95 -0.90 -8.84
C ASP A 106 -17.88 -1.86 -8.27
N PHE A 107 -16.85 -1.31 -7.63
CA PHE A 107 -15.67 -2.06 -7.16
C PHE A 107 -15.43 -1.92 -5.66
N TYR A 108 -16.18 -1.04 -4.99
CA TYR A 108 -15.99 -0.72 -3.59
C TYR A 108 -16.63 -1.77 -2.67
N LYS A 109 -15.83 -2.35 -1.80
CA LYS A 109 -16.26 -3.38 -0.85
C LYS A 109 -16.46 -2.85 0.58
N GLY A 110 -16.25 -1.56 0.79
CA GLY A 110 -16.44 -0.92 2.09
C GLY A 110 -15.13 -0.58 2.81
N THR A 111 -15.28 -0.18 4.07
CA THR A 111 -14.17 -0.07 5.02
C THR A 111 -14.08 -1.37 5.79
N PHE A 112 -12.87 -1.83 6.07
CA PHE A 112 -12.66 -2.87 7.08
C PHE A 112 -12.54 -2.23 8.45
N LYS A 113 -12.98 -2.91 9.48
CA LYS A 113 -12.71 -2.54 10.86
C LYS A 113 -11.20 -2.60 11.07
N LYS A 114 -10.70 -1.76 11.96
CA LYS A 114 -9.26 -1.74 12.29
C LYS A 114 -8.93 -2.87 13.28
N ASP A 115 -9.39 -4.08 12.99
CA ASP A 115 -9.04 -5.27 13.72
C ASP A 115 -8.34 -6.29 12.79
N PHE A 116 -7.63 -7.23 13.39
CA PHE A 116 -6.83 -8.19 12.65
C PHE A 116 -7.70 -9.22 11.91
N ASP A 117 -8.89 -9.51 12.41
CA ASP A 117 -9.77 -10.52 11.83
C ASP A 117 -10.30 -10.06 10.47
N ASP A 118 -10.83 -8.83 10.37
CA ASP A 118 -11.27 -8.24 9.10
C ASP A 118 -10.12 -8.15 8.09
N LEU A 119 -8.93 -7.76 8.54
CA LEU A 119 -7.75 -7.65 7.70
C LEU A 119 -7.30 -9.02 7.19
N ASN A 120 -7.31 -10.02 8.06
CA ASN A 120 -6.97 -11.39 7.75
C ASN A 120 -7.95 -11.99 6.73
N GLU A 121 -9.25 -11.74 6.87
CA GLU A 121 -10.26 -12.18 5.91
C GLU A 121 -9.99 -11.62 4.51
N VAL A 122 -9.77 -10.31 4.39
CA VAL A 122 -9.51 -9.66 3.10
C VAL A 122 -8.20 -10.15 2.46
N LEU A 123 -7.13 -10.28 3.25
CA LEU A 123 -5.81 -10.63 2.73
C LEU A 123 -5.59 -12.13 2.52
N SER A 124 -6.37 -12.99 3.17
CA SER A 124 -6.24 -14.46 3.03
C SER A 124 -6.46 -14.95 1.60
N ASP A 125 -7.22 -14.22 0.81
CA ASP A 125 -7.46 -14.50 -0.61
C ASP A 125 -6.63 -13.62 -1.56
N ALA A 126 -5.88 -12.66 -1.04
CA ALA A 126 -5.16 -11.70 -1.86
C ALA A 126 -3.87 -12.27 -2.45
N LYS A 127 -3.79 -12.36 -3.77
CA LYS A 127 -2.53 -12.57 -4.49
C LYS A 127 -1.74 -11.29 -4.60
N PHE A 128 -2.46 -10.18 -4.87
CA PHE A 128 -1.90 -8.85 -5.01
C PHE A 128 -2.54 -7.87 -4.03
N SER A 129 -1.72 -7.06 -3.40
CA SER A 129 -2.14 -5.86 -2.66
C SER A 129 -1.62 -4.63 -3.40
N ILE A 130 -2.53 -3.75 -3.81
CA ILE A 130 -2.24 -2.63 -4.70
C ILE A 130 -2.29 -1.33 -3.90
N ASP A 131 -1.18 -0.59 -3.91
CA ASP A 131 -1.12 0.78 -3.40
C ASP A 131 -0.36 1.66 -4.38
N LEU A 132 -1.08 2.54 -5.07
CA LEU A 132 -0.53 3.45 -6.06
C LEU A 132 -0.24 4.84 -5.48
N SER A 133 -0.08 4.94 -4.17
CA SER A 133 0.19 6.20 -3.47
C SER A 133 1.32 6.99 -4.12
N ALA A 134 1.09 8.29 -4.29
CA ALA A 134 2.15 9.21 -4.68
C ALA A 134 3.12 9.43 -3.51
N ILE A 135 4.41 9.22 -3.77
CA ILE A 135 5.45 9.55 -2.81
C ILE A 135 5.89 11.00 -3.03
N HIS A 136 5.72 11.83 -2.04
CA HIS A 136 6.16 13.23 -2.05
C HIS A 136 7.49 13.39 -1.30
N ASN A 137 8.59 12.80 -1.81
CA ASN A 137 9.95 12.96 -1.26
C ASN A 137 10.09 12.72 0.27
N ASP A 138 9.11 12.07 0.87
CA ASP A 138 9.05 11.86 2.31
C ASP A 138 9.82 10.62 2.80
N GLY A 139 10.67 10.07 1.91
CA GLY A 139 11.56 8.95 2.20
C GLY A 139 10.86 7.61 2.40
N GLY A 140 9.54 7.59 2.18
CA GLY A 140 8.68 6.42 2.14
C GLY A 140 9.15 5.23 2.97
N GLY A 141 9.06 5.33 4.29
CA GLY A 141 9.15 4.11 5.11
C GLY A 141 8.02 3.17 4.73
N SER A 142 8.21 1.88 4.92
CA SER A 142 7.16 0.88 4.69
C SER A 142 5.88 1.31 5.39
N GLN A 143 4.80 1.42 4.62
CA GLN A 143 3.49 1.64 5.24
C GLN A 143 3.11 0.37 5.99
N TYR A 144 2.44 0.50 7.12
CA TYR A 144 2.06 -0.68 7.91
C TYR A 144 1.22 -1.67 7.09
N THR A 145 0.31 -1.17 6.25
CA THR A 145 -0.47 -1.98 5.32
C THR A 145 0.37 -2.82 4.34
N PHE A 146 1.59 -2.37 4.04
CA PHE A 146 2.51 -3.16 3.21
C PHE A 146 3.06 -4.34 3.99
N LEU A 147 3.41 -4.13 5.26
CA LEU A 147 3.89 -5.20 6.13
C LEU A 147 2.80 -6.26 6.33
N GLU A 148 1.57 -5.84 6.58
CA GLU A 148 0.41 -6.71 6.68
C GLU A 148 0.21 -7.55 5.41
N ALA A 149 0.19 -6.91 4.24
CA ALA A 149 0.01 -7.59 2.97
C ALA A 149 1.13 -8.62 2.71
N ILE A 150 2.39 -8.26 2.98
CA ILE A 150 3.54 -9.14 2.81
C ILE A 150 3.47 -10.31 3.78
N TYR A 151 3.10 -10.06 5.04
CA TYR A 151 2.98 -11.09 6.07
C TYR A 151 1.92 -12.13 5.69
N GLN A 152 0.76 -11.68 5.23
CA GLN A 152 -0.33 -12.51 4.71
C GLN A 152 0.01 -13.21 3.38
N GLY A 153 1.14 -12.89 2.76
CA GLY A 153 1.61 -13.51 1.53
C GLY A 153 1.06 -12.91 0.25
N ALA A 154 0.47 -11.72 0.30
CA ALA A 154 0.18 -10.94 -0.90
C ALA A 154 1.47 -10.30 -1.46
N VAL A 155 1.53 -10.12 -2.76
CA VAL A 155 2.60 -9.36 -3.43
C VAL A 155 2.13 -7.95 -3.69
N LEU A 156 2.97 -6.98 -3.33
CA LEU A 156 2.65 -5.57 -3.56
C LEU A 156 2.73 -5.20 -5.04
N ILE A 157 1.75 -4.42 -5.50
CA ILE A 157 1.80 -3.67 -6.75
C ILE A 157 1.85 -2.18 -6.38
N LEU A 158 2.92 -1.51 -6.73
CA LEU A 158 3.22 -0.15 -6.29
C LEU A 158 3.31 0.80 -7.48
N ASN A 159 3.14 2.10 -7.21
CA ASN A 159 3.51 3.13 -8.18
C ASN A 159 5.03 3.07 -8.45
N ASN A 160 5.45 3.30 -9.71
CA ASN A 160 6.87 3.24 -10.11
C ASN A 160 7.78 4.16 -9.28
N LYS A 161 7.26 5.24 -8.72
CA LYS A 161 8.02 6.17 -7.86
C LYS A 161 8.60 5.50 -6.61
N TRP A 162 8.01 4.39 -6.14
CA TRP A 162 8.52 3.65 -4.99
C TRP A 162 9.88 2.99 -5.24
N VAL A 163 10.25 2.74 -6.49
CA VAL A 163 11.53 2.08 -6.88
C VAL A 163 12.53 3.02 -7.54
N GLU A 164 12.16 4.26 -7.85
CA GLU A 164 13.05 5.26 -8.45
C GLU A 164 14.21 5.66 -7.53
N ASN A 165 13.98 5.62 -6.21
CA ASN A 165 15.04 5.90 -5.24
C ASN A 165 15.96 4.68 -5.11
N LYS A 166 17.27 4.87 -5.37
CA LYS A 166 18.30 3.81 -5.24
C LYS A 166 18.37 3.16 -3.84
N LYS A 167 17.89 3.88 -2.81
CA LYS A 167 17.82 3.37 -1.43
C LYS A 167 16.50 2.65 -1.13
N SER A 168 15.59 2.53 -2.09
CA SER A 168 14.32 1.82 -1.89
C SER A 168 14.58 0.35 -1.56
N VAL A 169 13.86 -0.16 -0.57
CA VAL A 169 13.83 -1.59 -0.25
C VAL A 169 13.00 -2.38 -1.27
N PHE A 170 12.12 -1.69 -2.01
CA PHE A 170 11.31 -2.28 -3.05
C PHE A 170 12.08 -2.35 -4.37
N LYS A 171 12.01 -3.51 -5.02
CA LYS A 171 12.68 -3.76 -6.30
C LYS A 171 11.69 -4.45 -7.24
N ASP A 172 11.42 -3.80 -8.38
CA ASP A 172 10.50 -4.34 -9.39
C ASP A 172 10.90 -5.76 -9.82
N LYS A 173 9.90 -6.62 -9.98
CA LYS A 173 10.03 -8.04 -10.36
C LYS A 173 10.89 -8.89 -9.43
N TYR A 174 11.34 -8.34 -8.32
CA TYR A 174 12.09 -9.07 -7.30
C TYR A 174 11.26 -9.32 -6.03
N ASN A 175 10.73 -8.26 -5.40
CA ASN A 175 9.90 -8.34 -4.19
C ASN A 175 8.56 -7.58 -4.29
N CYS A 176 8.33 -6.90 -5.39
CA CYS A 176 7.06 -6.26 -5.74
C CYS A 176 6.93 -6.18 -7.26
N PHE A 177 5.78 -5.75 -7.75
CA PHE A 177 5.61 -5.21 -9.10
C PHE A 177 5.43 -3.70 -9.01
N VAL A 178 5.79 -3.01 -10.10
CA VAL A 178 5.51 -1.58 -10.25
C VAL A 178 4.73 -1.31 -11.51
N VAL A 179 3.83 -0.34 -11.44
CA VAL A 179 3.01 0.13 -12.56
C VAL A 179 3.05 1.65 -12.62
N LYS A 180 2.89 2.20 -13.82
CA LYS A 180 2.86 3.66 -14.06
C LYS A 180 1.43 4.16 -14.24
N ASP A 181 0.62 3.35 -14.88
CA ASP A 181 -0.75 3.68 -15.30
C ASP A 181 -1.65 2.46 -15.30
N GLU A 182 -2.91 2.65 -15.68
CA GLU A 182 -3.92 1.61 -15.80
C GLU A 182 -3.56 0.51 -16.82
N ASN A 183 -2.88 0.86 -17.89
CA ASN A 183 -2.51 -0.12 -18.93
C ASN A 183 -1.45 -1.10 -18.44
N ASP A 184 -0.47 -0.62 -17.67
CA ASP A 184 0.52 -1.47 -17.03
C ASP A 184 -0.14 -2.39 -16.00
N LEU A 185 -1.09 -1.87 -15.21
CA LEU A 185 -1.85 -2.65 -14.24
C LEU A 185 -2.68 -3.73 -14.93
N VAL A 186 -3.41 -3.39 -15.99
CA VAL A 186 -4.20 -4.35 -16.80
C VAL A 186 -3.32 -5.46 -17.36
N LYS A 187 -2.17 -5.13 -17.97
CA LYS A 187 -1.24 -6.13 -18.51
C LYS A 187 -0.77 -7.11 -17.42
N LEU A 188 -0.48 -6.61 -16.23
CA LEU A 188 -0.04 -7.43 -15.12
C LEU A 188 -1.17 -8.35 -14.62
N LEU A 189 -2.36 -7.81 -14.42
CA LEU A 189 -3.51 -8.55 -13.92
C LEU A 189 -4.00 -9.59 -14.93
N LYS A 190 -4.04 -9.27 -16.23
CA LYS A 190 -4.34 -10.27 -17.29
C LYS A 190 -3.37 -11.44 -17.30
N LYS A 191 -2.07 -11.16 -17.09
CA LYS A 191 -1.04 -12.19 -17.08
C LYS A 191 -1.13 -13.09 -15.85
N TRP A 192 -1.60 -12.60 -14.74
CA TRP A 192 -1.73 -13.27 -13.44
C TRP A 192 -0.53 -14.16 -13.07
N PRO A 193 0.70 -13.62 -13.02
CA PRO A 193 1.93 -14.41 -12.98
C PRO A 193 2.05 -15.24 -11.70
N ASN A 194 2.86 -16.32 -11.75
CA ASN A 194 3.26 -17.02 -10.53
C ASN A 194 4.18 -16.10 -9.70
N VAL A 195 3.87 -15.96 -8.42
CA VAL A 195 4.54 -15.02 -7.50
C VAL A 195 5.29 -15.69 -6.35
N THR A 196 5.42 -17.00 -6.33
CA THR A 196 6.01 -17.76 -5.22
C THR A 196 7.40 -17.24 -4.84
N LYS A 197 8.29 -17.06 -5.80
CA LYS A 197 9.64 -16.53 -5.56
C LYS A 197 9.61 -15.09 -5.04
N MET A 198 8.70 -14.28 -5.57
CA MET A 198 8.55 -12.87 -5.17
C MET A 198 8.02 -12.76 -3.74
N ARG A 199 7.06 -13.58 -3.34
CA ARG A 199 6.58 -13.69 -1.96
C ARG A 199 7.70 -13.96 -0.98
N ASN A 200 8.57 -14.93 -1.29
CA ASN A 200 9.71 -15.28 -0.44
C ASN A 200 10.72 -14.12 -0.33
N ASN A 201 10.92 -13.37 -1.42
CA ASN A 201 11.78 -12.21 -1.39
C ASN A 201 11.15 -11.03 -0.61
N ALA A 202 9.83 -10.85 -0.74
CA ALA A 202 9.10 -9.80 -0.02
C ALA A 202 9.10 -10.05 1.49
N LYS A 203 8.95 -11.30 1.94
CA LYS A 203 8.97 -11.65 3.37
C LYS A 203 10.24 -11.19 4.09
N LYS A 204 11.38 -11.15 3.41
CA LYS A 204 12.63 -10.62 3.98
C LYS A 204 12.55 -9.14 4.36
N LEU A 205 11.58 -8.41 3.83
CA LEU A 205 11.34 -7.01 4.22
C LEU A 205 10.74 -6.89 5.62
N LEU A 206 10.17 -7.95 6.18
CA LEU A 206 9.62 -7.97 7.54
C LEU A 206 10.71 -8.09 8.61
N GLU A 207 11.81 -8.81 8.33
CA GLU A 207 12.86 -9.11 9.30
C GLU A 207 13.33 -7.87 10.10
N PRO A 208 13.63 -6.71 9.48
CA PRO A 208 14.06 -5.53 10.23
C PRO A 208 12.96 -4.90 11.10
N HIS A 209 11.70 -5.31 10.95
CA HIS A 209 10.56 -4.78 11.67
C HIS A 209 10.14 -5.65 12.87
N LEU A 210 10.60 -6.93 12.92
CA LEU A 210 10.22 -7.87 13.96
C LEU A 210 10.93 -7.58 15.29
N ASP A 211 12.17 -7.08 15.24
CA ASP A 211 13.02 -6.84 16.42
C ASP A 211 13.06 -5.36 16.84
N VAL A 212 12.05 -4.58 16.45
CA VAL A 212 12.04 -3.14 16.78
C VAL A 212 11.44 -2.92 18.16
N GLU A 213 12.29 -2.54 19.12
CA GLU A 213 11.86 -2.02 20.40
C GLU A 213 11.69 -0.49 20.35
N TRP A 214 10.63 0.02 20.98
CA TRP A 214 10.29 1.46 21.05
C TRP A 214 10.58 2.06 22.42
#